data_e2220cced2491dd65568b77450303a08
#
_entry.id   e2220cced2491dd65568b77450303a08
#
_cell.length_a   1.000
_cell.length_b   1.000
_cell.length_c   1.000
_cell.angle_alpha   90.00
_cell.angle_beta   90.00
_cell.angle_gamma   90.00
#
_symmetry.space_group_name_H-M   'P 1'
#
loop_
_entity.id
_entity.type
_entity.pdbx_description
1 polymer ?
#
loop_
_entity_poly.entity_id
_entity_poly.type
_entity_poly.pdbx_seq_one_letter_code
_entity_poly.pdbx_strand_id
1 'polypeptide(L)'
;MKKIFILPILIVFLIKFISAHCPLCTIGAGAAAAGAVWLGVSKVAVALFIGGFAMSMGMWFSRLPKKRYIPFQKTLIVLAIFLTTVFPLMPIFKAIGPLYLSFIGEYGATYAINYALVSSFFGGVIVLSSPFLSKK
;
A
#
# COMPACT_ATOMS: atom_id res chain seq x y z
N MET A 1 -31.40 5.39 27.17
CA MET A 1 -31.37 4.43 26.05
C MET A 1 -31.49 5.05 24.65
N LYS A 2 -32.05 6.25 24.47
CA LYS A 2 -32.15 6.93 23.15
C LYS A 2 -30.82 7.39 22.57
N LYS A 3 -29.76 7.64 23.37
CA LYS A 3 -28.46 8.15 22.90
C LYS A 3 -27.58 7.08 22.25
N ILE A 4 -27.81 5.78 22.51
CA ILE A 4 -27.04 4.67 21.93
C ILE A 4 -27.42 4.43 20.45
N PHE A 5 -28.66 4.76 20.05
CA PHE A 5 -29.12 4.63 18.67
C PHE A 5 -28.68 5.78 17.74
N ILE A 6 -28.31 6.93 18.31
CA ILE A 6 -27.87 8.10 17.53
C ILE A 6 -26.45 7.88 17.00
N LEU A 7 -25.60 7.20 17.75
CA LEU A 7 -24.20 6.95 17.37
C LEU A 7 -24.06 6.11 16.09
N PRO A 8 -24.74 4.96 15.93
CA PRO A 8 -24.66 4.18 14.69
C PRO A 8 -25.31 4.92 13.50
N ILE A 9 -26.37 5.69 13.71
CA ILE A 9 -27.00 6.50 12.65
C ILE A 9 -26.07 7.62 12.20
N LEU A 10 -25.37 8.28 13.13
CA LEU A 10 -24.38 9.30 12.83
C LEU A 10 -23.20 8.72 12.07
N ILE A 11 -22.73 7.53 12.44
CA ILE A 11 -21.66 6.82 11.73
C ILE A 11 -22.10 6.45 10.31
N VAL A 12 -23.31 5.94 10.10
CA VAL A 12 -23.84 5.62 8.77
C VAL A 12 -24.02 6.89 7.92
N PHE A 13 -24.39 8.02 8.53
CA PHE A 13 -24.51 9.30 7.83
C PHE A 13 -23.16 9.89 7.44
N LEU A 14 -22.15 9.75 8.27
CA LEU A 14 -20.76 10.12 7.97
C LEU A 14 -20.17 9.26 6.85
N ILE A 15 -20.56 7.99 6.75
CA ILE A 15 -20.11 7.08 5.66
C ILE A 15 -20.63 7.56 4.30
N LYS A 16 -21.79 8.21 4.20
CA LYS A 16 -22.29 8.78 2.93
C LYS A 16 -21.46 9.98 2.41
N PHE A 17 -20.78 10.71 3.29
CA PHE A 17 -19.90 11.80 2.89
C PHE A 17 -18.51 11.33 2.40
N ILE A 18 -18.15 10.08 2.68
CA ILE A 18 -16.92 9.47 2.17
C ILE A 18 -17.28 8.78 0.85
N SER A 19 -17.74 9.58 -0.10
CA SER A 19 -18.05 9.14 -1.44
C SER A 19 -16.78 8.63 -2.12
N ALA A 20 -16.69 7.33 -2.19
CA ALA A 20 -15.97 6.55 -3.19
C ALA A 20 -14.45 6.27 -3.03
N HIS A 21 -13.75 6.62 -1.98
CA HIS A 21 -12.39 6.07 -1.78
C HIS A 21 -12.09 5.98 -0.28
N CYS A 22 -12.60 5.09 0.17
CA CYS A 22 -12.96 4.46 1.39
C CYS A 22 -11.70 4.12 2.20
N PRO A 23 -11.45 4.81 3.32
CA PRO A 23 -10.60 4.28 4.39
C PRO A 23 -11.01 2.84 4.76
N LEU A 24 -12.30 2.53 4.57
CA LEU A 24 -12.86 1.21 4.77
C LEU A 24 -12.26 0.17 3.81
N CYS A 25 -11.97 0.54 2.54
CA CYS A 25 -11.31 -0.37 1.59
C CYS A 25 -9.87 -0.64 2.02
N THR A 26 -9.16 0.36 2.53
CA THR A 26 -7.80 0.19 3.04
C THR A 26 -7.79 -0.65 4.31
N ILE A 27 -8.73 -0.43 5.22
CA ILE A 27 -8.92 -1.26 6.42
C ILE A 27 -9.32 -2.68 6.03
N GLY A 28 -10.24 -2.84 5.07
CA GLY A 28 -10.66 -4.14 4.56
C GLY A 28 -9.52 -4.90 3.90
N ALA A 29 -8.74 -4.25 3.04
CA ALA A 29 -7.58 -4.84 2.41
C ALA A 29 -6.50 -5.20 3.46
N GLY A 30 -6.28 -4.34 4.45
CA GLY A 30 -5.35 -4.59 5.56
C GLY A 30 -5.79 -5.79 6.41
N ALA A 31 -7.08 -5.88 6.74
CA ALA A 31 -7.63 -7.00 7.51
C ALA A 31 -7.57 -8.31 6.72
N ALA A 32 -7.90 -8.29 5.43
CA ALA A 32 -7.78 -9.45 4.54
C ALA A 32 -6.33 -9.91 4.42
N ALA A 33 -5.40 -8.98 4.29
CA ALA A 33 -3.97 -9.25 4.23
C ALA A 33 -3.44 -9.86 5.53
N ALA A 34 -3.85 -9.32 6.69
CA ALA A 34 -3.49 -9.88 8.00
C ALA A 34 -4.06 -11.29 8.18
N GLY A 35 -5.31 -11.50 7.78
CA GLY A 35 -5.94 -12.82 7.78
C GLY A 35 -5.23 -13.81 6.88
N ALA A 36 -4.81 -13.41 5.68
CA ALA A 36 -4.06 -14.25 4.76
C ALA A 36 -2.71 -14.68 5.36
N VAL A 37 -1.99 -13.77 6.01
CA VAL A 37 -0.74 -14.10 6.71
C VAL A 37 -1.00 -15.08 7.86
N TRP A 38 -2.07 -14.87 8.59
CA TRP A 38 -2.46 -15.77 9.68
C TRP A 38 -2.80 -17.18 9.20
N LEU A 39 -3.39 -17.29 8.01
CA LEU A 39 -3.66 -18.56 7.31
C LEU A 39 -2.41 -19.19 6.68
N GLY A 40 -1.22 -18.62 6.88
CA GLY A 40 0.05 -19.17 6.41
C GLY A 40 0.49 -18.71 5.02
N VAL A 41 -0.18 -17.73 4.43
CA VAL A 41 0.27 -17.13 3.16
C VAL A 41 1.57 -16.35 3.39
N SER A 42 2.51 -16.49 2.46
CA SER A 42 3.80 -15.80 2.52
C SER A 42 3.63 -14.29 2.69
N LYS A 43 4.26 -13.73 3.71
CA LYS A 43 4.27 -12.28 3.98
C LYS A 43 4.78 -11.47 2.79
N VAL A 44 5.70 -12.03 2.02
CA VAL A 44 6.27 -11.42 0.82
C VAL A 44 5.22 -11.30 -0.28
N ALA A 45 4.43 -12.35 -0.51
CA ALA A 45 3.34 -12.33 -1.49
C ALA A 45 2.27 -11.30 -1.10
N VAL A 46 1.86 -11.30 0.17
CA VAL A 46 0.87 -10.34 0.67
C VAL A 46 1.38 -8.90 0.53
N ALA A 47 2.65 -8.65 0.84
CA ALA A 47 3.27 -7.33 0.70
C ALA A 47 3.32 -6.86 -0.76
N LEU A 48 3.51 -7.76 -1.71
CA LEU A 48 3.47 -7.45 -3.15
C LEU A 48 2.08 -6.92 -3.56
N PHE A 49 1.02 -7.58 -3.13
CA PHE A 49 -0.36 -7.15 -3.41
C PHE A 49 -0.69 -5.82 -2.73
N ILE A 50 -0.25 -5.61 -1.49
CA ILE A 50 -0.43 -4.34 -0.77
C ILE A 50 0.29 -3.21 -1.50
N GLY A 51 1.50 -3.43 -1.98
CA GLY A 51 2.25 -2.44 -2.76
C GLY A 51 1.55 -2.09 -4.07
N GLY A 52 1.04 -3.07 -4.80
CA GLY A 52 0.24 -2.86 -6.01
C GLY A 52 -1.04 -2.09 -5.72
N PHE A 53 -1.75 -2.44 -4.66
CA PHE A 53 -2.96 -1.74 -4.20
C PHE A 53 -2.67 -0.29 -3.83
N ALA A 54 -1.64 -0.03 -3.03
CA ALA A 54 -1.24 1.31 -2.62
C ALA A 54 -0.88 2.20 -3.82
N MET A 55 -0.18 1.64 -4.82
CA MET A 55 0.17 2.34 -6.05
C MET A 55 -1.07 2.66 -6.89
N SER A 56 -1.98 1.71 -7.04
CA SER A 56 -3.25 1.90 -7.77
C SER A 56 -4.08 3.02 -7.15
N MET A 57 -4.20 3.03 -5.82
CA MET A 57 -4.88 4.10 -5.08
C MET A 57 -4.18 5.44 -5.28
N GLY A 58 -2.85 5.47 -5.19
CA GLY A 58 -2.06 6.67 -5.43
C GLY A 58 -2.28 7.26 -6.82
N MET A 59 -2.26 6.44 -7.86
CA MET A 59 -2.52 6.87 -9.23
C MET A 59 -3.93 7.44 -9.40
N TRP A 60 -4.91 6.84 -8.73
CA TRP A 60 -6.27 7.35 -8.80
C TRP A 60 -6.39 8.70 -8.09
N PHE A 61 -5.89 8.84 -6.86
CA PHE A 61 -5.88 10.12 -6.13
C PHE A 61 -5.11 11.22 -6.86
N SER A 62 -4.06 10.87 -7.61
CA SER A 62 -3.29 11.82 -8.41
C SER A 62 -4.08 12.47 -9.54
N ARG A 63 -5.25 11.89 -9.89
CA ARG A 63 -6.14 12.42 -10.94
C ARG A 63 -7.19 13.40 -10.41
N LEU A 64 -7.42 13.47 -9.08
CA LEU A 64 -8.42 14.35 -8.49
C LEU A 64 -8.08 15.85 -8.62
N PRO A 65 -6.83 16.31 -8.41
CA PRO A 65 -6.52 17.72 -8.54
C PRO A 65 -6.61 18.18 -10.00
N LYS A 66 -7.60 19.01 -10.33
CA LYS A 66 -7.78 19.59 -11.67
C LYS A 66 -6.73 20.66 -12.00
N LYS A 67 -6.23 21.38 -10.98
CA LYS A 67 -5.20 22.42 -11.13
C LYS A 67 -3.82 21.87 -10.74
N ARG A 68 -2.83 22.12 -11.58
CA ARG A 68 -1.42 21.82 -11.30
C ARG A 68 -0.79 23.04 -10.65
N TYR A 69 -0.42 22.90 -9.38
CA TYR A 69 0.29 23.96 -8.65
C TYR A 69 1.81 23.78 -8.75
N ILE A 70 2.28 22.54 -8.86
CA ILE A 70 3.70 22.16 -8.85
C ILE A 70 3.95 21.18 -10.00
N PRO A 71 5.09 21.30 -10.73
CA PRO A 71 5.55 20.27 -11.66
C PRO A 71 5.70 18.99 -10.85
N PHE A 72 5.51 17.85 -11.14
CA PHE A 72 5.60 16.59 -10.35
C PHE A 72 4.52 16.38 -9.26
N GLN A 73 3.50 17.23 -9.15
CA GLN A 73 2.44 17.09 -8.15
C GLN A 73 1.81 15.69 -8.16
N LYS A 74 1.59 15.11 -9.33
CA LYS A 74 1.02 13.77 -9.46
C LYS A 74 1.91 12.70 -8.84
N THR A 75 3.20 12.74 -9.13
CA THR A 75 4.18 11.79 -8.60
C THR A 75 4.31 11.91 -7.10
N LEU A 76 4.25 13.14 -6.58
CA LEU A 76 4.35 13.42 -5.16
C LEU A 76 3.14 12.88 -4.39
N ILE A 77 1.94 13.01 -4.95
CA ILE A 77 0.70 12.45 -4.37
C ILE A 77 0.76 10.91 -4.38
N VAL A 78 1.19 10.30 -5.49
CA VAL A 78 1.32 8.84 -5.58
C VAL A 78 2.31 8.33 -4.53
N LEU A 79 3.47 8.97 -4.40
CA LEU A 79 4.50 8.60 -3.45
C LEU A 79 4.02 8.77 -2.00
N ALA A 80 3.35 9.88 -1.68
CA ALA A 80 2.80 10.13 -0.36
C ALA A 80 1.78 9.06 0.04
N ILE A 81 0.85 8.71 -0.85
CA ILE A 81 -0.16 7.69 -0.58
C ILE A 81 0.49 6.31 -0.46
N PHE A 82 1.45 5.99 -1.31
CA PHE A 82 2.19 4.73 -1.22
C PHE A 82 2.89 4.59 0.13
N LEU A 83 3.63 5.62 0.56
CA LEU A 83 4.33 5.62 1.84
C LEU A 83 3.39 5.55 3.03
N THR A 84 2.32 6.35 3.03
CA THR A 84 1.33 6.34 4.12
C THR A 84 0.53 5.05 4.22
N THR A 85 0.43 4.29 3.13
CA THR A 85 -0.22 2.98 3.13
C THR A 85 0.73 1.87 3.55
N VAL A 86 1.95 1.85 2.99
CA VAL A 86 2.92 0.76 3.24
C VAL A 86 3.58 0.89 4.60
N PHE A 87 3.94 2.11 5.02
CA PHE A 87 4.71 2.33 6.24
C PHE A 87 4.02 1.84 7.52
N PRO A 88 2.73 2.13 7.79
CA PRO A 88 2.05 1.63 8.99
C PRO A 88 1.79 0.11 8.98
N LEU A 89 1.78 -0.52 7.81
CA LEU A 89 1.63 -1.98 7.70
C LEU A 89 2.97 -2.73 7.85
N MET A 90 4.11 -2.04 7.74
CA MET A 90 5.45 -2.62 7.89
C MET A 90 5.65 -3.48 9.14
N PRO A 91 5.20 -3.06 10.36
CA PRO A 91 5.40 -3.86 11.56
C PRO A 91 4.72 -5.23 11.49
N ILE A 92 3.59 -5.33 10.77
CA ILE A 92 2.79 -6.56 10.65
C ILE A 92 3.45 -7.54 9.69
N PHE A 93 4.09 -7.04 8.61
CA PHE A 93 4.62 -7.86 7.51
C PHE A 93 6.15 -7.97 7.50
N LYS A 94 6.82 -7.68 8.63
CA LYS A 94 8.28 -7.84 8.70
C LYS A 94 8.69 -9.25 8.30
N ALA A 95 9.43 -9.33 7.21
CA ALA A 95 10.08 -10.52 6.71
C ALA A 95 11.56 -10.21 6.50
N ILE A 96 12.30 -10.15 7.61
CA ILE A 96 13.73 -9.86 7.59
C ILE A 96 14.46 -11.15 7.33
N GLY A 97 15.27 -11.17 6.27
CA GLY A 97 16.11 -12.30 5.95
C GLY A 97 17.52 -11.85 5.53
N PRO A 98 18.51 -12.72 5.64
CA PRO A 98 19.86 -12.43 5.18
C PRO A 98 19.90 -12.45 3.65
N LEU A 99 20.33 -11.36 3.03
CA LEU A 99 20.71 -11.34 1.62
C LEU A 99 22.23 -11.38 1.51
N TYR A 100 22.75 -12.47 0.98
CA TYR A 100 24.17 -12.62 0.71
C TYR A 100 24.48 -12.05 -0.67
N LEU A 101 25.32 -11.04 -0.74
CA LEU A 101 25.81 -10.45 -1.97
C LEU A 101 27.31 -10.78 -2.15
N SER A 102 27.59 -11.68 -3.08
CA SER A 102 28.97 -12.12 -3.37
C SER A 102 29.82 -11.05 -4.07
N PHE A 103 29.19 -9.99 -4.58
CA PHE A 103 29.89 -8.93 -5.33
C PHE A 103 30.38 -7.76 -4.47
N ILE A 104 30.05 -7.73 -3.17
CA ILE A 104 30.39 -6.61 -2.28
C ILE A 104 31.38 -7.10 -1.23
N GLY A 105 32.62 -6.71 -1.37
CA GLY A 105 33.73 -7.04 -0.48
C GLY A 105 34.46 -8.34 -0.85
N GLU A 106 35.67 -8.52 -0.29
CA GLU A 106 36.56 -9.64 -0.58
C GLU A 106 36.02 -11.02 -0.20
N TYR A 107 35.05 -11.06 0.74
CA TYR A 107 34.41 -12.31 1.24
C TYR A 107 32.90 -12.29 1.14
N GLY A 108 32.28 -11.29 0.45
CA GLY A 108 30.86 -11.07 0.42
C GLY A 108 30.31 -10.44 1.71
N ALA A 109 29.21 -9.70 1.59
CA ALA A 109 28.54 -9.08 2.74
C ALA A 109 27.10 -9.58 2.86
N THR A 110 26.70 -9.88 4.09
CA THR A 110 25.31 -10.27 4.40
C THR A 110 24.57 -9.08 4.96
N TYR A 111 23.53 -8.66 4.23
CA TYR A 111 22.67 -7.57 4.64
C TYR A 111 21.31 -8.10 5.10
N ALA A 112 20.82 -7.59 6.23
CA ALA A 112 19.46 -7.86 6.69
C ALA A 112 18.48 -7.00 5.91
N ILE A 113 17.83 -7.57 4.91
CA ILE A 113 16.85 -6.86 4.07
C ILE A 113 15.43 -7.29 4.46
N ASN A 114 14.54 -6.32 4.49
CA ASN A 114 13.12 -6.59 4.65
C ASN A 114 12.51 -6.93 3.28
N TYR A 115 12.36 -8.24 3.02
CA TYR A 115 11.80 -8.73 1.76
C TYR A 115 10.37 -8.26 1.51
N ALA A 116 9.60 -7.99 2.55
CA ALA A 116 8.24 -7.45 2.40
C ALA A 116 8.26 -6.03 1.83
N LEU A 117 9.25 -5.21 2.24
CA LEU A 117 9.41 -3.86 1.70
C LEU A 117 9.80 -3.89 0.22
N VAL A 118 10.78 -4.70 -0.12
CA VAL A 118 11.22 -4.88 -1.51
C VAL A 118 10.07 -5.39 -2.37
N SER A 119 9.33 -6.39 -1.89
CA SER A 119 8.19 -6.96 -2.58
C SER A 119 7.06 -5.95 -2.80
N SER A 120 6.73 -5.13 -1.80
CA SER A 120 5.71 -4.09 -1.94
C SER A 120 6.10 -3.04 -2.98
N PHE A 121 7.40 -2.70 -3.04
CA PHE A 121 7.92 -1.80 -4.06
C PHE A 121 7.78 -2.40 -5.48
N PHE A 122 8.14 -3.68 -5.64
CA PHE A 122 7.96 -4.39 -6.92
C PHE A 122 6.49 -4.44 -7.34
N GLY A 123 5.58 -4.73 -6.41
CA GLY A 123 4.13 -4.69 -6.67
C GLY A 123 3.68 -3.32 -7.18
N GLY A 124 4.18 -2.25 -6.56
CA GLY A 124 3.94 -0.88 -7.01
C GLY A 124 4.45 -0.60 -8.43
N VAL A 125 5.67 -1.04 -8.75
CA VAL A 125 6.28 -0.86 -10.08
C VAL A 125 5.51 -1.61 -11.17
N ILE A 126 5.07 -2.83 -10.90
CA ILE A 126 4.26 -3.63 -11.84
C ILE A 126 2.97 -2.87 -12.19
N VAL A 127 2.26 -2.34 -11.20
CA VAL A 127 1.03 -1.57 -11.42
C VAL A 127 1.32 -0.25 -12.15
N LEU A 128 2.45 0.41 -11.84
CA LEU A 128 2.85 1.64 -12.54
C LEU A 128 3.17 1.40 -14.02
N SER A 129 3.73 0.24 -14.36
CA SER A 129 4.06 -0.12 -15.75
C SER A 129 2.85 -0.54 -16.58
N SER A 130 1.75 -0.97 -15.93
CA SER A 130 0.53 -1.44 -16.58
C SER A 130 -0.04 -0.47 -17.62
N PRO A 131 -0.21 0.85 -17.38
CA PRO A 131 -0.75 1.77 -18.36
C PRO A 131 0.17 2.00 -19.57
N PHE A 132 1.48 1.75 -19.42
CA PHE A 132 2.41 1.85 -20.56
C PHE A 132 2.31 0.64 -21.48
N LEU A 133 2.03 -0.55 -20.93
CA LEU A 133 1.84 -1.78 -21.68
C LEU A 133 0.48 -1.83 -22.40
N SER A 134 -0.55 -1.22 -21.81
CA SER A 134 -1.91 -1.20 -22.37
C SER A 134 -2.08 -0.23 -23.55
N LYS A 135 -1.12 0.65 -23.83
CA LYS A 135 -1.17 1.61 -24.95
C LYS A 135 -0.68 1.05 -26.29
N LYS A 136 -0.41 -0.24 -26.37
CA LYS A 136 -0.15 -0.96 -27.62
C LYS A 136 -1.42 -1.63 -28.10
#